data_9459a9d1dacb2ec7735b28b6affd4501
#
_entry.id   9459a9d1dacb2ec7735b28b6affd4501
#
_cell.length_a   1.000
_cell.length_b   1.000
_cell.length_c   1.000
_cell.angle_alpha   90.00
_cell.angle_beta   90.00
_cell.angle_gamma   90.00
#
_symmetry.space_group_name_H-M   'P 1'
#
loop_
_entity.id
_entity.type
_entity.pdbx_description
1 polymer ?
#
loop_
_entity_poly.entity_id
_entity_poly.type
_entity_poly.pdbx_seq_one_letter_code
_entity_poly.pdbx_strand_id
1 'polypeptide(L)'
;SAPAGDDRRRGTMGVGAGIVLDSVAADEYAECELKARFLTDADPGFQLFETTCATRAEGIRHVDRHLARLQRSADAFGFRFDADALRRAIDARCAALDGDGPYRMKLSLAKDGTLDIVAAALKPLHAGPVRVWLAADHGFAPTRANDALLLHKTTRRADYDRAWQAAEALGGFDMLFVNERGELTEGGRSNLFVKLDGQWVTPPLASGVLPGVMRAVLLDDPAFGAVERIVTRGDLARAQALLLTNALRGALDAVLMK
;
A
#
# COMPACT_ATOMS: atom_id res chain seq x y z
N SER A 1 30.92 -1.74 -9.72
CA SER A 1 29.73 -2.13 -10.48
C SER A 1 29.12 -3.36 -9.81
N ALA A 2 27.84 -3.31 -9.43
CA ALA A 2 27.13 -4.43 -8.87
C ALA A 2 26.96 -5.55 -9.91
N PRO A 3 26.91 -6.83 -9.51
CA PRO A 3 26.71 -7.94 -10.43
C PRO A 3 25.34 -7.85 -11.11
N ALA A 4 25.29 -8.29 -12.36
CA ALA A 4 24.09 -8.32 -13.18
C ALA A 4 22.99 -9.16 -12.49
N GLY A 5 21.91 -8.52 -12.06
CA GLY A 5 20.76 -9.16 -11.39
C GLY A 5 20.23 -8.43 -10.16
N ASP A 6 20.98 -7.51 -9.56
CA ASP A 6 20.48 -6.66 -8.48
C ASP A 6 20.22 -5.25 -9.04
N ASP A 7 18.95 -4.89 -9.23
CA ASP A 7 18.53 -3.57 -9.72
C ASP A 7 18.73 -2.46 -8.66
N ARG A 8 19.30 -2.79 -7.51
CA ARG A 8 19.67 -1.85 -6.46
C ARG A 8 21.02 -1.22 -6.76
N ARG A 9 21.00 -0.02 -7.29
CA ARG A 9 22.20 0.80 -7.41
C ARG A 9 22.61 1.28 -6.02
N ARG A 10 23.65 0.70 -5.45
CA ARG A 10 24.32 1.24 -4.27
C ARG A 10 25.32 2.30 -4.74
N GLY A 11 25.11 3.54 -4.30
CA GLY A 11 26.08 4.62 -4.43
C GLY A 11 26.69 4.92 -3.07
N THR A 12 27.97 5.26 -3.04
CA THR A 12 28.62 5.83 -1.88
C THR A 12 28.99 7.27 -2.21
N MET A 13 28.58 8.20 -1.35
CA MET A 13 28.96 9.59 -1.45
C MET A 13 29.77 9.97 -0.21
N GLY A 14 30.97 10.51 -0.43
CA GLY A 14 31.77 11.14 0.62
C GLY A 14 31.26 12.55 0.88
N VAL A 15 31.00 12.88 2.13
CA VAL A 15 30.73 14.24 2.60
C VAL A 15 31.79 14.60 3.61
N GLY A 16 32.37 15.80 3.51
CA GLY A 16 33.43 16.26 4.37
C GLY A 16 33.22 17.72 4.80
N ALA A 17 33.78 18.07 5.95
CA ALA A 17 33.95 19.43 6.43
C ALA A 17 35.45 19.79 6.50
N GLY A 18 35.79 21.06 6.38
CA GLY A 18 37.15 21.53 6.52
C GLY A 18 37.53 21.64 7.99
N ILE A 19 38.36 20.72 8.50
CA ILE A 19 38.82 20.74 9.91
C ILE A 19 39.91 21.79 10.07
N VAL A 20 39.72 22.70 11.01
CA VAL A 20 40.69 23.69 11.47
C VAL A 20 41.03 23.49 12.95
N LEU A 21 42.05 24.17 13.46
CA LEU A 21 42.55 23.99 14.85
C LEU A 21 41.45 24.14 15.93
N ASP A 22 40.44 24.96 15.65
CA ASP A 22 39.35 25.27 16.59
C ASP A 22 38.08 24.45 16.29
N SER A 23 38.13 23.45 15.38
CA SER A 23 36.99 22.65 15.04
C SER A 23 36.55 21.78 16.20
N VAL A 24 35.22 21.76 16.47
CA VAL A 24 34.57 20.86 17.42
C VAL A 24 33.99 19.69 16.64
N ALA A 25 34.38 18.47 16.99
CA ALA A 25 34.03 17.27 16.26
C ALA A 25 32.49 17.07 16.05
N ALA A 26 31.69 17.49 17.05
CA ALA A 26 30.22 17.40 16.95
C ALA A 26 29.68 18.41 15.90
N ASP A 27 30.23 19.58 15.80
CA ASP A 27 29.79 20.60 14.86
C ASP A 27 30.19 20.24 13.42
N GLU A 28 31.40 19.72 13.24
CA GLU A 28 31.86 19.20 11.94
C GLU A 28 31.04 18.03 11.44
N TYR A 29 30.66 17.13 12.35
CA TYR A 29 29.76 16.03 12.01
C TYR A 29 28.37 16.54 11.62
N ALA A 30 27.81 17.49 12.37
CA ALA A 30 26.53 18.12 12.04
C ALA A 30 26.58 18.85 10.67
N GLU A 31 27.71 19.48 10.33
CA GLU A 31 27.92 20.11 9.02
C GLU A 31 27.96 19.05 7.91
N CYS A 32 28.62 17.92 8.13
CA CYS A 32 28.61 16.79 7.18
C CYS A 32 27.20 16.25 6.97
N GLU A 33 26.42 16.05 8.04
CA GLU A 33 25.02 15.65 7.94
C GLU A 33 24.18 16.68 7.17
N LEU A 34 24.39 17.98 7.45
CA LEU A 34 23.69 19.06 6.76
C LEU A 34 24.01 19.04 5.24
N LYS A 35 25.26 18.85 4.87
CA LYS A 35 25.68 18.72 3.47
C LYS A 35 25.11 17.47 2.78
N ALA A 36 24.87 16.38 3.53
CA ALA A 36 24.26 15.16 2.99
C ALA A 36 22.74 15.30 2.77
N ARG A 37 22.09 16.28 3.41
CA ARG A 37 20.62 16.45 3.37
C ARG A 37 20.05 16.61 1.97
N PHE A 38 20.79 17.15 1.00
CA PHE A 38 20.29 17.26 -0.36
C PHE A 38 19.95 15.90 -0.99
N LEU A 39 20.54 14.80 -0.51
CA LEU A 39 20.19 13.43 -0.92
C LEU A 39 19.11 12.80 -0.03
N THR A 40 19.24 13.00 1.29
CA THR A 40 18.32 12.35 2.25
C THR A 40 16.98 13.06 2.33
N ASP A 41 16.97 14.41 2.17
CA ASP A 41 15.78 15.24 2.27
C ASP A 41 15.15 15.56 0.90
N ALA A 42 15.72 15.03 -0.20
CA ALA A 42 15.13 15.18 -1.52
C ALA A 42 13.69 14.68 -1.51
N ASP A 43 12.74 15.51 -1.96
CA ASP A 43 11.35 15.11 -2.13
C ASP A 43 11.27 14.03 -3.20
N PRO A 44 10.79 12.82 -2.88
CA PRO A 44 10.68 11.74 -3.85
C PRO A 44 9.55 11.96 -4.88
N GLY A 45 8.82 13.09 -4.79
CA GLY A 45 7.71 13.42 -5.67
C GLY A 45 6.45 12.57 -5.41
N PHE A 46 6.35 11.94 -4.23
CA PHE A 46 5.17 11.21 -3.79
C PHE A 46 4.96 11.29 -2.28
N GLN A 47 3.75 11.00 -1.84
CA GLN A 47 3.40 10.85 -0.44
C GLN A 47 3.15 9.37 -0.11
N LEU A 48 3.36 9.01 1.15
CA LEU A 48 2.85 7.77 1.71
C LEU A 48 1.40 7.98 2.13
N PHE A 49 0.56 6.95 1.98
CA PHE A 49 -0.82 7.12 2.42
C PHE A 49 -1.44 5.82 2.94
N GLU A 50 -2.48 5.98 3.74
CA GLU A 50 -3.34 4.91 4.20
C GLU A 50 -4.80 5.22 3.86
N THR A 51 -5.61 4.18 3.67
CA THR A 51 -7.05 4.32 3.49
C THR A 51 -7.74 3.23 4.30
N THR A 52 -8.65 3.63 5.17
CA THR A 52 -9.32 2.72 6.10
C THR A 52 -10.76 3.16 6.37
N CYS A 53 -11.54 2.27 6.98
CA CYS A 53 -12.83 2.59 7.57
C CYS A 53 -12.61 3.15 8.97
N ALA A 54 -13.32 4.22 9.29
CA ALA A 54 -13.34 4.85 10.61
C ALA A 54 -14.77 5.05 11.08
N THR A 55 -14.97 4.96 12.39
CA THR A 55 -16.18 5.42 13.07
C THR A 55 -15.80 6.36 14.21
N ARG A 56 -16.74 7.15 14.68
CA ARG A 56 -16.51 8.01 15.84
C ARG A 56 -16.25 7.19 17.11
N ALA A 57 -16.98 6.07 17.29
CA ALA A 57 -16.92 5.25 18.49
C ALA A 57 -15.69 4.34 18.54
N GLU A 58 -15.32 3.72 17.42
CA GLU A 58 -14.27 2.69 17.37
C GLU A 58 -12.94 3.19 16.81
N GLY A 59 -12.91 4.43 16.29
CA GLY A 59 -11.75 4.94 15.59
C GLY A 59 -11.53 4.26 14.21
N ILE A 60 -10.28 4.11 13.78
CA ILE A 60 -9.94 3.40 12.56
C ILE A 60 -9.68 1.92 12.80
N ARG A 61 -10.14 1.06 11.89
CA ARG A 61 -9.87 -0.37 11.97
C ARG A 61 -8.38 -0.67 11.82
N HIS A 62 -7.87 -1.59 12.65
CA HIS A 62 -6.49 -2.09 12.57
C HIS A 62 -5.43 -0.98 12.59
N VAL A 63 -5.61 0.06 13.42
CA VAL A 63 -4.74 1.25 13.48
C VAL A 63 -3.26 0.87 13.60
N ASP A 64 -2.91 -0.10 14.45
CA ASP A 64 -1.53 -0.51 14.66
C ASP A 64 -0.89 -1.10 13.40
N ARG A 65 -1.66 -1.89 12.63
CA ARG A 65 -1.19 -2.45 11.35
C ARG A 65 -0.99 -1.37 10.29
N HIS A 66 -1.85 -0.35 10.27
CA HIS A 66 -1.71 0.81 9.40
C HIS A 66 -0.45 1.62 9.74
N LEU A 67 -0.26 1.95 11.02
CA LEU A 67 0.91 2.69 11.48
C LEU A 67 2.21 1.90 11.24
N ALA A 68 2.23 0.60 11.53
CA ALA A 68 3.39 -0.24 11.26
C ALA A 68 3.76 -0.33 9.78
N ARG A 69 2.77 -0.39 8.86
CA ARG A 69 3.03 -0.35 7.42
C ARG A 69 3.55 1.02 6.97
N LEU A 70 2.93 2.09 7.46
CA LEU A 70 3.34 3.46 7.16
C LEU A 70 4.78 3.72 7.65
N GLN A 71 5.12 3.27 8.86
CA GLN A 71 6.47 3.36 9.42
C GLN A 71 7.50 2.63 8.55
N ARG A 72 7.25 1.36 8.19
CA ARG A 72 8.15 0.61 7.29
C ARG A 72 8.40 1.36 5.98
N SER A 73 7.37 2.01 5.44
CA SER A 73 7.52 2.80 4.22
C SER A 73 8.27 4.11 4.48
N ALA A 74 8.02 4.76 5.62
CA ALA A 74 8.74 5.95 6.05
C ALA A 74 10.23 5.68 6.22
N ASP A 75 10.59 4.58 6.88
CA ASP A 75 11.98 4.14 7.07
C ASP A 75 12.65 3.84 5.72
N ALA A 76 11.94 3.14 4.81
CA ALA A 76 12.49 2.77 3.49
C ALA A 76 12.81 3.99 2.60
N PHE A 77 12.03 5.06 2.72
CA PHE A 77 12.17 6.27 1.89
C PHE A 77 12.66 7.49 2.67
N GLY A 78 12.99 7.35 3.95
CA GLY A 78 13.48 8.41 4.81
C GLY A 78 12.46 9.53 5.06
N PHE A 79 11.18 9.20 5.22
CA PHE A 79 10.15 10.14 5.65
C PHE A 79 10.24 10.35 7.16
N ARG A 80 9.96 11.58 7.62
CA ARG A 80 9.80 11.82 9.05
C ARG A 80 8.54 11.12 9.55
N PHE A 81 8.65 10.35 10.63
CA PHE A 81 7.57 9.58 11.19
C PHE A 81 7.56 9.66 12.71
N ASP A 82 6.44 10.08 13.28
CA ASP A 82 6.18 10.09 14.72
C ASP A 82 4.89 9.33 14.99
N ALA A 83 4.99 8.09 15.45
CA ALA A 83 3.85 7.20 15.68
C ALA A 83 2.84 7.78 16.66
N ASP A 84 3.31 8.41 17.74
CA ASP A 84 2.44 8.96 18.79
C ASP A 84 1.70 10.20 18.31
N ALA A 85 2.40 11.08 17.58
CA ALA A 85 1.77 12.24 16.98
C ALA A 85 0.72 11.85 15.94
N LEU A 86 1.02 10.86 15.07
CA LEU A 86 0.06 10.35 14.10
C LEU A 86 -1.16 9.74 14.78
N ARG A 87 -0.95 8.93 15.82
CA ARG A 87 -2.07 8.32 16.59
C ARG A 87 -2.96 9.39 17.20
N ARG A 88 -2.38 10.38 17.90
CA ARG A 88 -3.17 11.49 18.47
C ARG A 88 -3.98 12.25 17.41
N ALA A 89 -3.39 12.52 16.25
CA ALA A 89 -4.08 13.19 15.16
C ALA A 89 -5.24 12.36 14.59
N ILE A 90 -5.04 11.05 14.45
CA ILE A 90 -6.09 10.10 14.02
C ILE A 90 -7.23 10.08 15.02
N ASP A 91 -6.94 9.92 16.31
CA ASP A 91 -7.93 9.85 17.37
C ASP A 91 -8.74 11.15 17.46
N ALA A 92 -8.07 12.30 17.40
CA ALA A 92 -8.73 13.61 17.36
C ALA A 92 -9.64 13.76 16.13
N ARG A 93 -9.21 13.27 14.96
CA ARG A 93 -10.02 13.31 13.74
C ARG A 93 -11.23 12.38 13.82
N CYS A 94 -11.08 11.19 14.42
CA CYS A 94 -12.20 10.28 14.65
C CYS A 94 -13.23 10.88 15.62
N ALA A 95 -12.79 11.49 16.73
CA ALA A 95 -13.66 12.16 17.68
C ALA A 95 -14.45 13.33 17.06
N ALA A 96 -13.88 13.98 16.04
CA ALA A 96 -14.49 15.09 15.30
C ALA A 96 -15.33 14.65 14.09
N LEU A 97 -15.66 13.36 13.94
CA LEU A 97 -16.57 12.89 12.88
C LEU A 97 -18.02 13.25 13.20
N ASP A 98 -18.77 13.64 12.18
CA ASP A 98 -20.19 13.97 12.31
C ASP A 98 -21.05 12.69 12.31
N GLY A 99 -21.60 12.32 13.47
CA GLY A 99 -22.46 11.14 13.63
C GLY A 99 -21.69 9.82 13.70
N ASP A 100 -22.43 8.70 13.75
CA ASP A 100 -21.94 7.36 14.06
C ASP A 100 -21.73 6.47 12.83
N GLY A 101 -21.95 7.00 11.63
CA GLY A 101 -21.81 6.25 10.38
C GLY A 101 -20.35 5.90 10.06
N PRO A 102 -20.12 4.91 9.19
CA PRO A 102 -18.79 4.62 8.74
C PRO A 102 -18.26 5.70 7.79
N TYR A 103 -17.00 6.04 7.95
CA TYR A 103 -16.27 7.00 7.12
C TYR A 103 -15.12 6.34 6.38
N ARG A 104 -14.89 6.77 5.14
CA ARG A 104 -13.62 6.55 4.47
C ARG A 104 -12.63 7.57 5.00
N MET A 105 -11.61 7.13 5.68
CA MET A 105 -10.52 7.98 6.15
C MET A 105 -9.26 7.72 5.33
N LYS A 106 -8.69 8.80 4.78
CA LYS A 106 -7.40 8.77 4.09
C LYS A 106 -6.40 9.58 4.91
N LEU A 107 -5.29 8.96 5.23
CA LEU A 107 -4.11 9.58 5.85
C LEU A 107 -3.08 9.78 4.75
N SER A 108 -2.50 10.96 4.61
CA SER A 108 -1.40 11.23 3.66
C SER A 108 -0.24 11.82 4.44
N LEU A 109 0.92 11.19 4.35
CA LEU A 109 2.16 11.60 5.02
C LEU A 109 3.13 12.14 3.97
N ALA A 110 3.51 13.40 4.10
CA ALA A 110 4.55 14.02 3.30
C ALA A 110 5.95 13.68 3.84
N LYS A 111 6.99 13.93 3.04
CA LYS A 111 8.38 13.62 3.36
C LYS A 111 8.85 14.29 4.66
N ASP A 112 8.41 15.50 4.92
CA ASP A 112 8.75 16.32 6.10
C ASP A 112 8.00 15.88 7.37
N GLY A 113 7.11 14.88 7.28
CA GLY A 113 6.27 14.42 8.38
C GLY A 113 4.91 15.11 8.49
N THR A 114 4.60 16.06 7.59
CA THR A 114 3.27 16.68 7.55
C THR A 114 2.21 15.63 7.24
N LEU A 115 1.21 15.54 8.12
CA LEU A 115 0.08 14.63 8.00
C LEU A 115 -1.18 15.38 7.57
N ASP A 116 -1.81 14.90 6.50
CA ASP A 116 -3.16 15.31 6.09
C ASP A 116 -4.15 14.15 6.33
N ILE A 117 -5.31 14.45 6.93
CA ILE A 117 -6.34 13.46 7.23
C ILE A 117 -7.69 13.92 6.66
N VAL A 118 -8.11 13.25 5.61
CA VAL A 118 -9.41 13.49 4.97
C VAL A 118 -10.39 12.39 5.33
N ALA A 119 -11.56 12.75 5.84
CA ALA A 119 -12.66 11.84 6.12
C ALA A 119 -13.90 12.23 5.30
N ALA A 120 -14.55 11.25 4.70
CA ALA A 120 -15.80 11.40 3.97
C ALA A 120 -16.73 10.23 4.32
N ALA A 121 -18.05 10.48 4.40
CA ALA A 121 -19.02 9.44 4.65
C ALA A 121 -18.85 8.27 3.65
N LEU A 122 -18.81 7.06 4.16
CA LEU A 122 -18.58 5.88 3.36
C LEU A 122 -19.89 5.44 2.69
N LYS A 123 -19.98 5.66 1.38
CA LYS A 123 -21.15 5.20 0.62
C LYS A 123 -21.21 3.67 0.63
N PRO A 124 -22.40 3.07 0.86
CA PRO A 124 -22.55 1.63 0.75
C PRO A 124 -22.24 1.12 -0.65
N LEU A 125 -21.78 -0.11 -0.76
CA LEU A 125 -21.71 -0.82 -2.03
C LEU A 125 -23.06 -1.43 -2.38
N HIS A 126 -23.28 -1.72 -3.65
CA HIS A 126 -24.42 -2.53 -4.07
C HIS A 126 -24.35 -3.91 -3.41
N ALA A 127 -25.51 -4.51 -3.15
CA ALA A 127 -25.59 -5.87 -2.61
C ALA A 127 -25.04 -6.90 -3.62
N GLY A 128 -24.43 -7.96 -3.10
CA GLY A 128 -23.86 -9.05 -3.88
C GLY A 128 -22.39 -8.90 -4.23
N PRO A 129 -21.85 -9.86 -5.00
CA PRO A 129 -20.43 -9.89 -5.36
C PRO A 129 -20.01 -8.67 -6.20
N VAL A 130 -18.82 -8.14 -5.92
CA VAL A 130 -18.26 -7.05 -6.73
C VAL A 130 -17.72 -7.57 -8.05
N ARG A 131 -17.92 -6.81 -9.12
CA ARG A 131 -17.42 -7.17 -10.46
C ARG A 131 -15.98 -6.69 -10.64
N VAL A 132 -15.14 -7.56 -11.21
CA VAL A 132 -13.73 -7.27 -11.50
C VAL A 132 -13.36 -7.76 -12.88
N TRP A 133 -12.36 -7.13 -13.49
CA TRP A 133 -11.80 -7.49 -14.79
C TRP A 133 -10.30 -7.78 -14.67
N LEU A 134 -9.72 -8.36 -15.71
CA LEU A 134 -8.27 -8.43 -15.84
C LEU A 134 -7.78 -7.13 -16.49
N ALA A 135 -6.87 -6.43 -15.83
CA ALA A 135 -6.32 -5.16 -16.31
C ALA A 135 -5.67 -5.30 -17.70
N ALA A 136 -5.03 -6.43 -17.99
CA ALA A 136 -4.42 -6.70 -19.29
C ALA A 136 -5.43 -6.73 -20.44
N ASP A 137 -6.67 -7.17 -20.20
CA ASP A 137 -7.73 -7.23 -21.21
C ASP A 137 -8.31 -5.82 -21.52
N HIS A 138 -7.93 -4.82 -20.71
CA HIS A 138 -8.29 -3.40 -20.85
C HIS A 138 -7.10 -2.50 -21.17
N GLY A 139 -6.00 -3.08 -21.70
CA GLY A 139 -4.85 -2.32 -22.21
C GLY A 139 -3.86 -1.85 -21.15
N PHE A 140 -3.95 -2.34 -19.90
CA PHE A 140 -2.96 -2.05 -18.88
C PHE A 140 -1.76 -3.00 -18.99
N ALA A 141 -0.56 -2.43 -18.90
CA ALA A 141 0.68 -3.21 -18.94
C ALA A 141 0.84 -4.09 -17.68
N PRO A 142 1.55 -5.22 -17.80
CA PRO A 142 1.95 -6.00 -16.63
C PRO A 142 2.79 -5.19 -15.65
N THR A 143 2.61 -5.43 -14.35
CA THR A 143 3.49 -4.89 -13.31
C THR A 143 4.84 -5.59 -13.33
N ARG A 144 5.84 -5.03 -12.66
CA ARG A 144 7.15 -5.66 -12.49
C ARG A 144 7.26 -6.17 -11.06
N ALA A 145 7.41 -7.48 -10.89
CA ALA A 145 7.46 -8.12 -9.58
C ALA A 145 8.58 -7.60 -8.68
N ASN A 146 9.68 -7.14 -9.28
CA ASN A 146 10.83 -6.56 -8.56
C ASN A 146 10.73 -5.03 -8.34
N ASP A 147 9.64 -4.39 -8.70
CA ASP A 147 9.44 -2.97 -8.39
C ASP A 147 9.18 -2.81 -6.88
N ALA A 148 10.20 -2.31 -6.18
CA ALA A 148 10.12 -2.10 -4.74
C ALA A 148 8.99 -1.16 -4.31
N LEU A 149 8.53 -0.25 -5.19
CA LEU A 149 7.42 0.66 -4.88
C LEU A 149 6.09 -0.07 -4.68
N LEU A 150 5.90 -1.26 -5.28
CA LEU A 150 4.68 -2.06 -5.11
C LEU A 150 4.49 -2.55 -3.67
N LEU A 151 5.58 -2.68 -2.90
CA LEU A 151 5.51 -3.05 -1.49
C LEU A 151 5.10 -1.89 -0.57
N HIS A 152 4.97 -0.69 -1.12
CA HIS A 152 4.69 0.53 -0.37
C HIS A 152 3.44 1.24 -0.90
N LYS A 153 2.61 1.73 0.03
CA LYS A 153 1.40 2.45 -0.33
C LYS A 153 1.70 3.93 -0.57
N THR A 154 2.07 4.26 -1.82
CA THR A 154 2.48 5.60 -2.23
C THR A 154 1.48 6.22 -3.21
N THR A 155 1.50 7.55 -3.36
CA THR A 155 0.71 8.25 -4.38
C THR A 155 1.27 8.06 -5.80
N ARG A 156 2.42 7.42 -5.97
CA ARG A 156 2.99 7.05 -7.27
C ARG A 156 2.36 5.74 -7.76
N ARG A 157 1.12 5.81 -8.22
CA ARG A 157 0.28 4.66 -8.57
C ARG A 157 -0.71 4.92 -9.71
N ALA A 158 -0.31 5.73 -10.69
CA ALA A 158 -1.19 6.22 -11.74
C ALA A 158 -1.93 5.10 -12.51
N ASP A 159 -1.25 3.97 -12.80
CA ASP A 159 -1.88 2.86 -13.50
C ASP A 159 -2.96 2.16 -12.65
N TYR A 160 -2.70 1.96 -11.37
CA TYR A 160 -3.69 1.44 -10.44
C TYR A 160 -4.91 2.37 -10.31
N ASP A 161 -4.67 3.70 -10.26
CA ASP A 161 -5.75 4.67 -10.15
C ASP A 161 -6.59 4.72 -11.43
N ARG A 162 -5.98 4.64 -12.60
CA ARG A 162 -6.71 4.55 -13.89
C ARG A 162 -7.50 3.25 -13.99
N ALA A 163 -6.92 2.12 -13.54
CA ALA A 163 -7.55 0.81 -13.65
C ALA A 163 -8.83 0.70 -12.80
N TRP A 164 -8.78 1.08 -11.52
CA TRP A 164 -10.00 1.02 -10.70
C TRP A 164 -11.06 2.05 -11.14
N GLN A 165 -10.66 3.22 -11.67
CA GLN A 165 -11.59 4.19 -12.26
C GLN A 165 -12.26 3.64 -13.53
N ALA A 166 -11.49 2.96 -14.39
CA ALA A 166 -12.04 2.28 -15.55
C ALA A 166 -13.02 1.16 -15.14
N ALA A 167 -12.71 0.40 -14.09
CA ALA A 167 -13.63 -0.59 -13.53
C ALA A 167 -14.93 0.06 -13.02
N GLU A 168 -14.85 1.20 -12.33
CA GLU A 168 -16.06 1.94 -11.90
C GLU A 168 -16.90 2.44 -13.08
N ALA A 169 -16.27 2.92 -14.15
CA ALA A 169 -16.98 3.33 -15.36
C ALA A 169 -17.74 2.17 -16.03
N LEU A 170 -17.24 0.93 -15.87
CA LEU A 170 -17.92 -0.31 -16.30
C LEU A 170 -18.94 -0.82 -15.26
N GLY A 171 -19.16 -0.08 -14.18
CA GLY A 171 -20.06 -0.45 -13.09
C GLY A 171 -19.51 -1.55 -12.19
N GLY A 172 -18.21 -1.70 -12.08
CA GLY A 172 -17.56 -2.67 -11.22
C GLY A 172 -16.72 -2.05 -10.10
N PHE A 173 -15.84 -2.84 -9.53
CA PHE A 173 -15.09 -2.47 -8.33
C PHE A 173 -13.60 -2.25 -8.61
N ASP A 174 -12.96 -3.18 -9.34
CA ASP A 174 -11.51 -3.13 -9.51
C ASP A 174 -11.07 -3.87 -10.79
N MET A 175 -9.79 -3.71 -11.17
CA MET A 175 -9.14 -4.53 -12.19
C MET A 175 -7.92 -5.22 -11.59
N LEU A 176 -7.78 -6.52 -11.87
CA LEU A 176 -6.70 -7.38 -11.39
C LEU A 176 -5.52 -7.31 -12.34
N PHE A 177 -4.34 -7.03 -11.79
CA PHE A 177 -3.09 -6.98 -12.55
C PHE A 177 -2.40 -8.36 -12.59
N VAL A 178 -1.58 -8.53 -13.60
CA VAL A 178 -0.57 -9.59 -13.71
C VAL A 178 0.81 -8.95 -13.76
N ASN A 179 1.83 -9.67 -13.31
CA ASN A 179 3.21 -9.24 -13.48
C ASN A 179 3.82 -9.77 -14.79
N GLU A 180 5.07 -9.41 -15.07
CA GLU A 180 5.82 -9.82 -16.26
C GLU A 180 6.05 -11.34 -16.37
N ARG A 181 5.83 -12.08 -15.26
CA ARG A 181 5.93 -13.53 -15.22
C ARG A 181 4.59 -14.23 -15.46
N GLY A 182 3.52 -13.45 -15.71
CA GLY A 182 2.16 -13.98 -15.88
C GLY A 182 1.47 -14.38 -14.57
N GLU A 183 2.02 -14.01 -13.42
CA GLU A 183 1.42 -14.23 -12.11
C GLU A 183 0.42 -13.12 -11.82
N LEU A 184 -0.75 -13.49 -11.29
CA LEU A 184 -1.68 -12.51 -10.73
C LEU A 184 -1.05 -11.82 -9.52
N THR A 185 -1.33 -10.55 -9.38
CA THR A 185 -0.83 -9.74 -8.28
C THR A 185 -1.98 -9.26 -7.40
N GLU A 186 -2.53 -8.12 -7.69
CA GLU A 186 -3.57 -7.46 -6.90
C GLU A 186 -4.45 -6.59 -7.79
N GLY A 187 -5.48 -5.99 -7.24
CA GLY A 187 -6.25 -4.95 -7.90
C GLY A 187 -5.68 -3.56 -7.70
N GLY A 188 -6.24 -2.57 -8.40
CA GLY A 188 -5.86 -1.17 -8.25
C GLY A 188 -6.04 -0.64 -6.82
N ARG A 189 -6.95 -1.21 -6.03
CA ARG A 189 -7.23 -0.80 -4.64
C ARG A 189 -7.51 -1.95 -3.68
N SER A 190 -7.26 -3.19 -4.09
CA SER A 190 -7.57 -4.40 -3.31
C SER A 190 -6.54 -5.50 -3.51
N ASN A 191 -6.34 -6.35 -2.50
CA ASN A 191 -5.63 -7.61 -2.67
C ASN A 191 -6.61 -8.71 -3.08
N LEU A 192 -6.10 -9.74 -3.75
CA LEU A 192 -6.86 -10.87 -4.27
C LEU A 192 -6.68 -12.10 -3.39
N PHE A 193 -7.78 -12.81 -3.12
CA PHE A 193 -7.80 -14.18 -2.64
C PHE A 193 -8.60 -15.03 -3.61
N VAL A 194 -8.13 -16.25 -3.87
CA VAL A 194 -8.74 -17.21 -4.78
C VAL A 194 -8.97 -18.51 -4.03
N LYS A 195 -10.14 -19.10 -4.14
CA LYS A 195 -10.40 -20.42 -3.55
C LYS A 195 -10.14 -21.51 -4.60
N LEU A 196 -9.16 -22.36 -4.33
CA LEU A 196 -8.71 -23.42 -5.20
C LEU A 196 -8.65 -24.73 -4.41
N ASP A 197 -9.32 -25.76 -4.89
CA ASP A 197 -9.35 -27.08 -4.25
C ASP A 197 -9.72 -27.00 -2.75
N GLY A 198 -10.67 -26.13 -2.42
CA GLY A 198 -11.12 -25.88 -1.04
C GLY A 198 -10.25 -24.95 -0.21
N GLN A 199 -9.03 -24.63 -0.65
CA GLN A 199 -8.05 -23.77 0.04
C GLN A 199 -8.11 -22.33 -0.48
N TRP A 200 -8.13 -21.35 0.44
CA TRP A 200 -7.92 -19.96 0.10
C TRP A 200 -6.43 -19.69 -0.12
N VAL A 201 -6.11 -19.06 -1.24
CA VAL A 201 -4.74 -18.66 -1.60
C VAL A 201 -4.71 -17.20 -2.02
N THR A 202 -3.59 -16.53 -1.76
CA THR A 202 -3.34 -15.15 -2.19
C THR A 202 -1.95 -15.05 -2.81
N PRO A 203 -1.74 -14.21 -3.84
CA PRO A 203 -0.43 -14.02 -4.43
C PRO A 203 0.61 -13.59 -3.36
N PRO A 204 1.84 -14.14 -3.39
CA PRO A 204 2.89 -13.80 -2.44
C PRO A 204 3.44 -12.40 -2.72
N LEU A 205 4.06 -11.76 -1.73
CA LEU A 205 4.69 -10.45 -1.89
C LEU A 205 5.76 -10.44 -3.00
N ALA A 206 6.42 -11.58 -3.23
CA ALA A 206 7.41 -11.76 -4.29
C ALA A 206 6.82 -11.63 -5.71
N SER A 207 5.49 -11.68 -5.87
CA SER A 207 4.81 -11.39 -7.13
C SER A 207 4.63 -9.89 -7.40
N GLY A 208 5.06 -9.01 -6.48
CA GLY A 208 4.87 -7.56 -6.57
C GLY A 208 3.50 -7.12 -6.06
N VAL A 209 3.18 -7.49 -4.83
CA VAL A 209 1.88 -7.25 -4.19
C VAL A 209 2.05 -6.36 -2.97
N LEU A 210 1.19 -5.37 -2.81
CA LEU A 210 1.17 -4.56 -1.59
C LEU A 210 0.86 -5.45 -0.37
N PRO A 211 1.65 -5.36 0.73
CA PRO A 211 1.32 -6.01 2.00
C PRO A 211 0.09 -5.34 2.64
N GLY A 212 -1.10 -5.69 2.14
CA GLY A 212 -2.37 -5.09 2.55
C GLY A 212 -2.71 -5.41 4.00
N VAL A 213 -3.28 -4.43 4.72
CA VAL A 213 -3.67 -4.63 6.13
C VAL A 213 -4.73 -5.73 6.24
N MET A 214 -5.78 -5.67 5.41
CA MET A 214 -6.82 -6.70 5.45
C MET A 214 -6.31 -8.06 4.94
N ARG A 215 -5.39 -8.06 3.95
CA ARG A 215 -4.71 -9.28 3.52
C ARG A 215 -3.97 -9.95 4.68
N ALA A 216 -3.22 -9.18 5.46
CA ALA A 216 -2.51 -9.70 6.63
C ALA A 216 -3.48 -10.23 7.71
N VAL A 217 -4.60 -9.53 7.96
CA VAL A 217 -5.64 -9.99 8.89
C VAL A 217 -6.16 -11.38 8.50
N LEU A 218 -6.46 -11.61 7.22
CA LEU A 218 -6.96 -12.89 6.76
C LEU A 218 -5.88 -14.01 6.73
N LEU A 219 -4.62 -13.66 6.48
CA LEU A 219 -3.52 -14.62 6.56
C LEU A 219 -3.22 -15.04 8.01
N ASP A 220 -3.40 -14.12 8.97
CA ASP A 220 -3.20 -14.39 10.39
C ASP A 220 -4.40 -15.09 11.06
N ASP A 221 -5.54 -15.21 10.35
CA ASP A 221 -6.73 -15.88 10.86
C ASP A 221 -6.66 -17.40 10.56
N PRO A 222 -6.42 -18.25 11.57
CA PRO A 222 -6.35 -19.68 11.38
C PRO A 222 -7.69 -20.30 10.96
N ALA A 223 -8.82 -19.66 11.27
CA ALA A 223 -10.14 -20.14 10.86
C ALA A 223 -10.39 -19.90 9.36
N PHE A 224 -9.85 -18.81 8.81
CA PHE A 224 -9.88 -18.55 7.37
C PHE A 224 -8.87 -19.44 6.63
N GLY A 225 -7.71 -19.72 7.24
CA GLY A 225 -6.73 -20.70 6.80
C GLY A 225 -6.09 -20.39 5.44
N ALA A 226 -5.98 -19.13 5.04
CA ALA A 226 -5.38 -18.77 3.76
C ALA A 226 -3.86 -18.94 3.76
N VAL A 227 -3.30 -19.24 2.58
CA VAL A 227 -1.85 -19.35 2.37
C VAL A 227 -1.40 -18.49 1.18
N GLU A 228 -0.12 -18.11 1.19
CA GLU A 228 0.50 -17.48 0.02
C GLU A 228 0.86 -18.53 -1.02
N ARG A 229 0.44 -18.31 -2.25
CA ARG A 229 0.76 -19.17 -3.42
C ARG A 229 0.74 -18.33 -4.67
N ILE A 230 1.65 -18.58 -5.61
CA ILE A 230 1.57 -18.02 -6.97
C ILE A 230 0.23 -18.42 -7.59
N VAL A 231 -0.47 -17.41 -8.13
CA VAL A 231 -1.78 -17.55 -8.78
C VAL A 231 -1.65 -17.07 -10.22
N THR A 232 -2.21 -17.80 -11.15
CA THR A 232 -2.15 -17.52 -12.60
C THR A 232 -3.54 -17.27 -13.18
N ARG A 233 -3.62 -16.81 -14.45
CA ARG A 233 -4.90 -16.69 -15.16
C ARG A 233 -5.62 -18.06 -15.28
N GLY A 234 -4.86 -19.14 -15.41
CA GLY A 234 -5.41 -20.49 -15.44
C GLY A 234 -6.06 -20.91 -14.11
N ASP A 235 -5.52 -20.43 -13.00
CA ASP A 235 -6.11 -20.66 -11.68
C ASP A 235 -7.44 -19.91 -11.53
N LEU A 236 -7.57 -18.68 -12.07
CA LEU A 236 -8.86 -17.96 -12.06
C LEU A 236 -9.96 -18.71 -12.81
N ALA A 237 -9.62 -19.38 -13.92
CA ALA A 237 -10.59 -20.11 -14.72
C ALA A 237 -11.21 -21.31 -13.98
N ARG A 238 -10.50 -21.87 -12.97
CA ARG A 238 -10.93 -22.98 -12.13
C ARG A 238 -11.26 -22.59 -10.70
N ALA A 239 -11.25 -21.28 -10.40
CA ALA A 239 -11.53 -20.79 -9.07
C ALA A 239 -12.95 -21.12 -8.61
N GLN A 240 -13.08 -21.64 -7.40
CA GLN A 240 -14.36 -21.90 -6.75
C GLN A 240 -15.01 -20.61 -6.21
N ALA A 241 -14.18 -19.65 -5.79
CA ALA A 241 -14.60 -18.33 -5.32
C ALA A 241 -13.45 -17.34 -5.41
N LEU A 242 -13.80 -16.05 -5.46
CA LEU A 242 -12.87 -14.92 -5.42
C LEU A 242 -13.27 -13.98 -4.29
N LEU A 243 -12.28 -13.47 -3.56
CA LEU A 243 -12.45 -12.35 -2.62
C LEU A 243 -11.49 -11.22 -2.99
N LEU A 244 -11.99 -10.00 -2.95
CA LEU A 244 -11.16 -8.80 -2.92
C LEU A 244 -11.14 -8.21 -1.53
N THR A 245 -9.97 -7.77 -1.08
CA THR A 245 -9.81 -7.28 0.28
C THR A 245 -9.11 -5.94 0.35
N ASN A 246 -9.61 -5.05 1.17
CA ASN A 246 -8.91 -3.84 1.60
C ASN A 246 -9.40 -3.39 2.98
N ALA A 247 -8.64 -2.53 3.65
CA ALA A 247 -8.96 -2.08 5.00
C ALA A 247 -10.22 -1.18 5.07
N LEU A 248 -10.62 -0.59 3.93
CA LEU A 248 -11.82 0.24 3.86
C LEU A 248 -13.12 -0.58 3.88
N ARG A 249 -13.13 -1.71 3.16
CA ARG A 249 -14.35 -2.50 2.91
C ARG A 249 -14.33 -3.89 3.56
N GLY A 250 -13.17 -4.33 4.06
CA GLY A 250 -13.00 -5.70 4.54
C GLY A 250 -12.78 -6.67 3.38
N ALA A 251 -13.39 -7.84 3.47
CA ALA A 251 -13.42 -8.87 2.43
C ALA A 251 -14.74 -8.78 1.66
N LEU A 252 -14.66 -8.78 0.34
CA LEU A 252 -15.78 -8.66 -0.59
C LEU A 252 -15.78 -9.87 -1.53
N ASP A 253 -16.89 -10.58 -1.60
CA ASP A 253 -17.08 -11.59 -2.66
C ASP A 253 -16.94 -10.91 -4.03
N ALA A 254 -16.27 -11.58 -4.96
CA ALA A 254 -16.00 -11.02 -6.28
C ALA A 254 -16.36 -11.99 -7.40
N VAL A 255 -16.68 -11.44 -8.56
CA VAL A 255 -16.92 -12.19 -9.80
C VAL A 255 -16.07 -11.61 -10.92
N LEU A 256 -15.33 -12.48 -11.61
CA LEU A 256 -14.53 -12.11 -12.77
C LEU A 256 -15.46 -11.92 -13.98
N MET A 257 -15.37 -10.75 -14.58
CA MET A 257 -16.08 -10.40 -15.82
C MET A 257 -15.18 -10.72 -17.03
N LYS A 258 -15.81 -10.94 -18.16
CA LYS A 258 -15.12 -11.16 -19.45
C LYS A 258 -15.00 -9.88 -20.23
#